data_21e087000b61c8554ae22e23ba43db3f
#
_entry.id   21e087000b61c8554ae22e23ba43db3f
#
_cell.length_a   1.000
_cell.length_b   1.000
_cell.length_c   1.000
_cell.angle_alpha   90.00
_cell.angle_beta   90.00
_cell.angle_gamma   90.00
#
_symmetry.space_group_name_H-M   'P 1'
#
loop_
_entity.id
_entity.type
_entity.pdbx_description
1 polymer ?
#
loop_
_entity_poly.entity_id
_entity_poly.type
_entity_poly.pdbx_seq_one_letter_code
_entity_poly.pdbx_strand_id
1 'polypeptide(L)'
;MIGNSWDNVLEEEFKKEYFLKIKEFVEAEYKTKTIYPPKEEIFNAFNLCPIENVKVVILGQDPYHEEGQAHGLAFSTPEGHPIPRSLKNIFKEIESEYGYPIPDSGCLESWAKQGVFLLNTVLTVEEGNANSHSKCGWQTFTDNVISILNQQKHPIVFLLWGKQAELKKELITNTNHLVLISSHPSPFSARRGFFGCNHFKLANEFLQENNLEEIDWRINSSNKGQQTLF
;
A
#
# COMPACT_ATOMS: atom_id res chain seq x y z
N MET A 1 8.71 17.39 1.49
CA MET A 1 9.67 16.57 0.73
C MET A 1 9.68 15.19 1.35
N ILE A 2 9.73 14.16 0.54
CA ILE A 2 9.74 12.75 0.94
C ILE A 2 11.12 12.35 1.44
N GLY A 3 12.18 12.91 0.83
CA GLY A 3 13.57 12.69 1.24
C GLY A 3 14.31 11.61 0.45
N ASN A 4 13.78 11.19 -0.70
CA ASN A 4 14.41 10.23 -1.59
C ASN A 4 14.10 10.54 -3.07
N SER A 5 14.32 9.58 -3.97
CA SER A 5 14.14 9.75 -5.43
C SER A 5 12.73 10.17 -5.87
N TRP A 6 11.70 9.93 -5.07
CA TRP A 6 10.36 10.45 -5.33
C TRP A 6 10.30 11.98 -5.40
N ASP A 7 11.13 12.68 -4.64
CA ASP A 7 11.15 14.15 -4.67
C ASP A 7 11.47 14.69 -6.08
N ASN A 8 12.36 14.03 -6.81
CA ASN A 8 12.74 14.42 -8.15
C ASN A 8 11.60 14.23 -9.16
N VAL A 9 10.88 13.12 -9.08
CA VAL A 9 9.82 12.79 -10.06
C VAL A 9 8.49 13.45 -9.73
N LEU A 10 8.28 13.87 -8.48
CA LEU A 10 7.07 14.53 -8.01
C LEU A 10 7.23 16.06 -7.84
N GLU A 11 8.43 16.62 -8.11
CA GLU A 11 8.68 18.04 -7.91
C GLU A 11 7.65 18.94 -8.61
N GLU A 12 7.38 18.68 -9.88
CA GLU A 12 6.39 19.45 -10.63
C GLU A 12 4.95 19.13 -10.20
N GLU A 13 4.69 17.92 -9.72
CA GLU A 13 3.39 17.54 -9.22
C GLU A 13 3.01 18.32 -7.96
N PHE A 14 3.96 18.50 -7.06
CA PHE A 14 3.78 19.27 -5.82
C PHE A 14 3.55 20.77 -6.03
N LYS A 15 3.87 21.32 -7.20
CA LYS A 15 3.64 22.71 -7.57
C LYS A 15 2.27 22.95 -8.21
N LYS A 16 1.56 21.89 -8.63
CA LYS A 16 0.26 22.01 -9.30
C LYS A 16 -0.82 22.55 -8.36
N GLU A 17 -1.71 23.37 -8.90
CA GLU A 17 -2.79 24.03 -8.15
C GLU A 17 -3.65 23.04 -7.35
N TYR A 18 -4.00 21.89 -7.93
CA TYR A 18 -4.80 20.90 -7.24
C TYR A 18 -4.08 20.31 -6.01
N PHE A 19 -2.73 20.11 -6.09
CA PHE A 19 -1.96 19.60 -4.98
C PHE A 19 -1.82 20.65 -3.86
N LEU A 20 -1.64 21.91 -4.22
CA LEU A 20 -1.65 23.02 -3.25
C LEU A 20 -3.00 23.12 -2.52
N LYS A 21 -4.13 22.90 -3.23
CA LYS A 21 -5.45 22.82 -2.60
C LYS A 21 -5.60 21.62 -1.65
N ILE A 22 -5.04 20.43 -2.01
CA ILE A 22 -4.99 19.28 -1.11
C ILE A 22 -4.23 19.65 0.17
N LYS A 23 -3.05 20.25 0.01
CA LYS A 23 -2.20 20.65 1.13
C LYS A 23 -2.93 21.61 2.08
N GLU A 24 -3.56 22.64 1.53
CA GLU A 24 -4.33 23.63 2.29
C GLU A 24 -5.51 22.98 3.05
N PHE A 25 -6.26 22.12 2.37
CA PHE A 25 -7.36 21.35 2.96
C PHE A 25 -6.86 20.47 4.10
N VAL A 26 -5.84 19.65 3.86
CA VAL A 26 -5.28 18.70 4.84
C VAL A 26 -4.71 19.45 6.05
N GLU A 27 -4.00 20.56 5.84
CA GLU A 27 -3.50 21.39 6.94
C GLU A 27 -4.60 22.01 7.80
N ALA A 28 -5.72 22.37 7.19
CA ALA A 28 -6.88 22.89 7.92
C ALA A 28 -7.58 21.77 8.73
N GLU A 29 -7.74 20.58 8.14
CA GLU A 29 -8.35 19.42 8.80
C GLU A 29 -7.55 18.99 10.04
N TYR A 30 -6.22 18.88 9.95
CA TYR A 30 -5.36 18.55 11.10
C TYR A 30 -5.37 19.56 12.24
N LYS A 31 -5.76 20.82 11.96
CA LYS A 31 -5.90 21.86 13.01
C LYS A 31 -7.16 21.74 13.84
N THR A 32 -8.19 21.14 13.27
CA THR A 32 -9.56 21.20 13.83
C THR A 32 -10.16 19.84 14.14
N LYS A 33 -9.56 18.77 13.60
CA LYS A 33 -10.07 17.40 13.70
C LYS A 33 -8.93 16.41 13.97
N THR A 34 -9.31 15.21 14.38
CA THR A 34 -8.41 14.06 14.42
C THR A 34 -8.35 13.43 13.03
N ILE A 35 -7.18 13.44 12.41
CA ILE A 35 -6.94 12.92 11.06
C ILE A 35 -5.89 11.82 11.12
N TYR A 36 -6.09 10.78 10.34
CA TYR A 36 -5.15 9.66 10.18
C TYR A 36 -4.65 9.53 8.75
N PRO A 37 -3.41 9.00 8.57
CA PRO A 37 -2.39 8.73 9.59
C PRO A 37 -1.85 10.02 10.22
N PRO A 38 -0.94 9.98 11.23
CA PRO A 38 -0.19 11.16 11.67
C PRO A 38 0.43 11.90 10.48
N LYS A 39 0.53 13.23 10.57
CA LYS A 39 0.91 14.08 9.43
C LYS A 39 2.26 13.70 8.82
N GLU A 40 3.20 13.30 9.64
CA GLU A 40 4.54 12.83 9.26
C GLU A 40 4.54 11.48 8.52
N GLU A 41 3.46 10.71 8.64
CA GLU A 41 3.32 9.37 8.06
C GLU A 41 2.48 9.35 6.77
N ILE A 42 1.91 10.47 6.34
CA ILE A 42 1.09 10.54 5.11
C ILE A 42 1.81 9.92 3.90
N PHE A 43 3.12 10.17 3.78
CA PHE A 43 3.96 9.68 2.69
C PHE A 43 4.83 8.48 3.07
N ASN A 44 4.46 7.71 4.09
CA ASN A 44 5.29 6.62 4.59
C ASN A 44 5.52 5.52 3.54
N ALA A 45 4.55 5.23 2.68
CA ALA A 45 4.73 4.31 1.56
C ALA A 45 5.88 4.76 0.62
N PHE A 46 5.95 6.05 0.35
CA PHE A 46 7.01 6.65 -0.47
C PHE A 46 8.36 6.65 0.25
N ASN A 47 8.37 6.97 1.56
CA ASN A 47 9.59 6.99 2.37
C ASN A 47 10.26 5.62 2.41
N LEU A 48 9.48 4.55 2.58
CA LEU A 48 9.98 3.18 2.76
C LEU A 48 10.29 2.48 1.43
N CYS A 49 9.71 2.93 0.32
CA CYS A 49 9.89 2.34 -1.00
C CYS A 49 10.25 3.40 -2.04
N PRO A 50 11.54 3.77 -2.21
CA PRO A 50 12.00 4.64 -3.29
C PRO A 50 11.56 4.12 -4.67
N ILE A 51 11.32 5.03 -5.64
CA ILE A 51 10.71 4.65 -6.92
C ILE A 51 11.53 3.61 -7.69
N GLU A 52 12.84 3.69 -7.67
CA GLU A 52 13.75 2.73 -8.32
C GLU A 52 13.69 1.32 -7.71
N ASN A 53 13.20 1.19 -6.48
CA ASN A 53 13.09 -0.08 -5.78
C ASN A 53 11.69 -0.72 -5.91
N VAL A 54 10.72 -0.02 -6.52
CA VAL A 54 9.35 -0.54 -6.64
C VAL A 54 9.33 -1.77 -7.54
N LYS A 55 8.98 -2.92 -6.98
CA LYS A 55 8.79 -4.20 -7.68
C LYS A 55 7.33 -4.62 -7.74
N VAL A 56 6.57 -4.33 -6.68
CA VAL A 56 5.15 -4.68 -6.57
C VAL A 56 4.40 -3.46 -6.07
N VAL A 57 3.23 -3.18 -6.64
CA VAL A 57 2.30 -2.15 -6.19
C VAL A 57 1.03 -2.82 -5.67
N ILE A 58 0.64 -2.51 -4.44
CA ILE A 58 -0.64 -2.93 -3.88
C ILE A 58 -1.47 -1.68 -3.60
N LEU A 59 -2.65 -1.58 -4.21
CA LEU A 59 -3.53 -0.43 -4.03
C LEU A 59 -4.56 -0.69 -2.94
N GLY A 60 -4.54 0.17 -1.91
CA GLY A 60 -5.62 0.32 -0.94
C GLY A 60 -6.57 1.45 -1.32
N GLN A 61 -7.63 1.64 -0.55
CA GLN A 61 -8.62 2.70 -0.77
C GLN A 61 -8.27 3.96 0.00
N ASP A 62 -8.52 3.99 1.28
CA ASP A 62 -8.20 5.04 2.23
C ASP A 62 -7.56 4.45 3.50
N PRO A 63 -6.93 5.25 4.36
CA PRO A 63 -6.35 4.77 5.61
C PRO A 63 -7.43 4.21 6.54
N TYR A 64 -7.03 3.37 7.48
CA TYR A 64 -7.90 3.02 8.61
C TYR A 64 -8.26 4.27 9.40
N HIS A 65 -9.53 4.37 9.80
CA HIS A 65 -10.09 5.56 10.46
C HIS A 65 -10.21 5.43 11.98
N GLU A 66 -9.69 4.37 12.57
CA GLU A 66 -9.65 4.17 14.01
C GLU A 66 -8.27 4.52 14.57
N GLU A 67 -8.24 4.95 15.83
CA GLU A 67 -7.03 5.38 16.51
C GLU A 67 -5.89 4.38 16.41
N GLY A 68 -4.70 4.86 16.05
CA GLY A 68 -3.46 4.09 16.02
C GLY A 68 -3.35 3.03 14.93
N GLN A 69 -4.32 2.88 14.04
CA GLN A 69 -4.27 1.83 13.00
C GLN A 69 -3.54 2.26 11.73
N ALA A 70 -3.71 3.50 11.29
CA ALA A 70 -3.10 3.98 10.05
C ALA A 70 -1.70 4.55 10.31
N HIS A 71 -0.74 4.14 9.48
CA HIS A 71 0.65 4.63 9.49
C HIS A 71 1.20 4.86 8.05
N GLY A 72 0.32 5.21 7.12
CA GLY A 72 0.69 5.59 5.76
C GLY A 72 1.01 4.45 4.80
N LEU A 73 0.73 3.20 5.17
CA LEU A 73 0.85 2.01 4.32
C LEU A 73 -0.52 1.35 4.13
N ALA A 74 -0.89 1.07 2.88
CA ALA A 74 -2.15 0.37 2.58
C ALA A 74 -2.21 -1.00 3.24
N PHE A 75 -3.37 -1.34 3.83
CA PHE A 75 -3.66 -2.59 4.55
C PHE A 75 -2.88 -2.81 5.85
N SER A 76 -1.81 -2.08 6.11
CA SER A 76 -0.90 -2.24 7.24
C SER A 76 -1.40 -1.55 8.51
N THR A 77 -1.04 -2.10 9.67
CA THR A 77 -1.17 -1.45 10.98
C THR A 77 0.18 -1.47 11.69
N PRO A 78 0.48 -0.51 12.59
CA PRO A 78 1.68 -0.57 13.41
C PRO A 78 1.75 -1.85 14.26
N GLU A 79 2.96 -2.19 14.71
CA GLU A 79 3.15 -3.31 15.64
C GLU A 79 2.31 -3.14 16.92
N GLY A 80 1.80 -4.26 17.44
CA GLY A 80 0.99 -4.27 18.66
C GLY A 80 -0.49 -3.92 18.47
N HIS A 81 -0.90 -3.52 17.25
CA HIS A 81 -2.31 -3.28 16.94
C HIS A 81 -3.01 -4.55 16.41
N PRO A 82 -4.32 -4.71 16.63
CA PRO A 82 -5.07 -5.83 16.10
C PRO A 82 -5.01 -5.88 14.56
N ILE A 83 -4.78 -7.06 14.01
CA ILE A 83 -4.73 -7.25 12.56
C ILE A 83 -6.13 -7.06 11.97
N PRO A 84 -6.33 -6.11 11.02
CA PRO A 84 -7.62 -5.85 10.40
C PRO A 84 -8.14 -7.06 9.59
N ARG A 85 -9.45 -7.12 9.40
CA ARG A 85 -10.10 -8.28 8.76
C ARG A 85 -9.62 -8.52 7.32
N SER A 86 -9.41 -7.46 6.54
CA SER A 86 -8.90 -7.60 5.17
C SER A 86 -7.47 -8.13 5.17
N LEU A 87 -6.62 -7.64 6.06
CA LEU A 87 -5.23 -8.11 6.19
C LEU A 87 -5.17 -9.57 6.67
N LYS A 88 -6.06 -9.98 7.58
CA LYS A 88 -6.19 -11.41 7.95
C LYS A 88 -6.50 -12.30 6.75
N ASN A 89 -7.31 -11.82 5.81
CA ASN A 89 -7.63 -12.57 4.60
C ASN A 89 -6.44 -12.59 3.62
N ILE A 90 -5.67 -11.49 3.56
CA ILE A 90 -4.40 -11.45 2.80
C ILE A 90 -3.44 -12.53 3.34
N PHE A 91 -3.24 -12.58 4.65
CA PHE A 91 -2.38 -13.61 5.26
C PHE A 91 -2.88 -15.04 5.07
N LYS A 92 -4.21 -15.27 5.04
CA LYS A 92 -4.77 -16.59 4.70
C LYS A 92 -4.50 -17.01 3.26
N GLU A 93 -4.51 -16.07 2.33
CA GLU A 93 -4.13 -16.37 0.95
C GLU A 93 -2.65 -16.72 0.86
N ILE A 94 -1.78 -15.96 1.53
CA ILE A 94 -0.34 -16.27 1.60
C ILE A 94 -0.08 -17.63 2.27
N GLU A 95 -0.80 -17.94 3.36
CA GLU A 95 -0.76 -19.27 4.00
C GLU A 95 -1.14 -20.38 3.01
N SER A 96 -2.22 -20.16 2.23
CA SER A 96 -2.66 -21.13 1.20
C SER A 96 -1.65 -21.30 0.09
N GLU A 97 -0.98 -20.21 -0.34
CA GLU A 97 -0.01 -20.24 -1.43
C GLU A 97 1.33 -20.86 -1.02
N TYR A 98 1.85 -20.52 0.15
CA TYR A 98 3.22 -20.84 0.58
C TYR A 98 3.29 -21.75 1.80
N GLY A 99 2.20 -21.97 2.53
CA GLY A 99 2.22 -22.69 3.79
C GLY A 99 2.84 -21.90 4.95
N TYR A 100 3.02 -20.60 4.80
CA TYR A 100 3.56 -19.75 5.87
C TYR A 100 2.53 -19.57 6.98
N PRO A 101 2.94 -19.60 8.26
CA PRO A 101 2.00 -19.39 9.36
C PRO A 101 1.46 -17.95 9.32
N ILE A 102 0.19 -17.77 9.72
CA ILE A 102 -0.41 -16.44 9.88
C ILE A 102 0.36 -15.70 10.97
N PRO A 103 0.90 -14.49 10.67
CA PRO A 103 1.68 -13.72 11.65
C PRO A 103 0.77 -13.15 12.76
N ASP A 104 1.39 -12.77 13.87
CA ASP A 104 0.75 -12.06 14.98
C ASP A 104 0.81 -10.52 14.84
N SER A 105 1.59 -10.01 13.88
CA SER A 105 1.71 -8.59 13.57
C SER A 105 1.06 -8.24 12.24
N GLY A 106 0.41 -7.07 12.17
CA GLY A 106 -0.13 -6.47 10.94
C GLY A 106 0.80 -5.46 10.28
N CYS A 107 2.05 -5.32 10.74
CA CYS A 107 2.99 -4.35 10.20
C CYS A 107 3.66 -4.86 8.91
N LEU A 108 3.39 -4.20 7.80
CA LEU A 108 3.89 -4.55 6.46
C LEU A 108 5.14 -3.76 6.04
N GLU A 109 5.81 -3.07 6.96
CA GLU A 109 7.04 -2.33 6.61
C GLU A 109 8.13 -3.22 6.00
N SER A 110 8.21 -4.49 6.42
CA SER A 110 9.17 -5.43 5.84
C SER A 110 8.92 -5.69 4.36
N TRP A 111 7.67 -5.64 3.90
CA TRP A 111 7.33 -5.71 2.49
C TRP A 111 7.72 -4.42 1.77
N ALA A 112 7.38 -3.26 2.35
CA ALA A 112 7.71 -1.97 1.76
C ALA A 112 9.23 -1.82 1.52
N LYS A 113 10.04 -2.22 2.49
CA LYS A 113 11.51 -2.20 2.41
C LYS A 113 12.09 -3.16 1.34
N GLN A 114 11.33 -4.16 0.90
CA GLN A 114 11.69 -5.08 -0.18
C GLN A 114 11.25 -4.59 -1.57
N GLY A 115 10.52 -3.47 -1.66
CA GLY A 115 10.02 -2.93 -2.92
C GLY A 115 8.51 -3.15 -3.16
N VAL A 116 7.73 -3.44 -2.11
CA VAL A 116 6.27 -3.45 -2.21
C VAL A 116 5.74 -2.06 -1.88
N PHE A 117 5.25 -1.35 -2.88
CA PHE A 117 4.68 -0.01 -2.74
C PHE A 117 3.21 -0.12 -2.32
N LEU A 118 2.96 0.07 -1.02
CA LEU A 118 1.66 -0.08 -0.36
C LEU A 118 0.89 1.25 -0.38
N LEU A 119 0.26 1.57 -1.52
CA LEU A 119 -0.34 2.88 -1.77
C LEU A 119 -1.86 2.87 -1.55
N ASN A 120 -2.36 3.72 -0.65
CA ASN A 120 -3.78 4.08 -0.64
C ASN A 120 -4.08 5.11 -1.74
N THR A 121 -5.24 5.02 -2.38
CA THR A 121 -5.67 6.02 -3.39
C THR A 121 -6.09 7.35 -2.77
N VAL A 122 -6.45 7.35 -1.49
CA VAL A 122 -6.69 8.51 -0.64
C VAL A 122 -5.75 8.43 0.55
N LEU A 123 -4.96 9.47 0.82
CA LEU A 123 -3.85 9.37 1.78
C LEU A 123 -4.20 9.82 3.20
N THR A 124 -5.36 10.42 3.42
CA THR A 124 -5.81 10.89 4.73
C THR A 124 -7.29 10.60 4.95
N VAL A 125 -7.70 10.48 6.22
CA VAL A 125 -9.08 10.21 6.62
C VAL A 125 -9.37 10.85 7.97
N GLU A 126 -10.59 11.34 8.20
CA GLU A 126 -11.08 11.81 9.50
C GLU A 126 -11.42 10.61 10.39
N GLU A 127 -11.10 10.70 11.68
CA GLU A 127 -11.43 9.67 12.68
C GLU A 127 -12.91 9.26 12.61
N GLY A 128 -13.15 7.95 12.62
CA GLY A 128 -14.50 7.37 12.60
C GLY A 128 -15.27 7.54 11.28
N ASN A 129 -14.74 8.24 10.28
CA ASN A 129 -15.46 8.64 9.06
C ASN A 129 -14.76 8.16 7.79
N ALA A 130 -14.94 6.86 7.46
CA ALA A 130 -14.36 6.27 6.26
C ALA A 130 -14.71 7.08 4.99
N ASN A 131 -13.77 7.19 4.06
CA ASN A 131 -13.88 7.95 2.80
C ASN A 131 -14.10 9.48 2.96
N SER A 132 -13.97 10.06 4.14
CA SER A 132 -14.20 11.49 4.40
C SER A 132 -13.38 12.40 3.47
N HIS A 133 -12.15 12.03 3.12
CA HIS A 133 -11.26 12.81 2.26
C HIS A 133 -11.22 12.33 0.79
N SER A 134 -12.18 11.49 0.38
CA SER A 134 -12.21 10.95 -0.99
C SER A 134 -12.37 12.01 -2.10
N LYS A 135 -12.86 13.20 -1.77
CA LYS A 135 -13.13 14.29 -2.71
C LYS A 135 -12.12 15.45 -2.64
N CYS A 136 -11.11 15.39 -1.77
CA CYS A 136 -10.18 16.50 -1.60
C CYS A 136 -9.08 16.58 -2.68
N GLY A 137 -9.00 15.59 -3.59
CA GLY A 137 -8.04 15.58 -4.70
C GLY A 137 -6.95 14.50 -4.61
N TRP A 138 -6.85 13.74 -3.50
CA TRP A 138 -5.85 12.68 -3.35
C TRP A 138 -5.83 11.68 -4.51
N GLN A 139 -7.00 11.31 -5.05
CA GLN A 139 -7.07 10.37 -6.16
C GLN A 139 -6.38 10.90 -7.43
N THR A 140 -6.47 12.22 -7.70
CA THR A 140 -5.72 12.83 -8.81
C THR A 140 -4.22 12.69 -8.60
N PHE A 141 -3.74 12.93 -7.39
CA PHE A 141 -2.32 12.76 -7.06
C PHE A 141 -1.87 11.31 -7.21
N THR A 142 -2.59 10.37 -6.64
CA THR A 142 -2.22 8.95 -6.67
C THR A 142 -2.37 8.34 -8.08
N ASP A 143 -3.29 8.82 -8.91
CA ASP A 143 -3.38 8.44 -10.32
C ASP A 143 -2.15 8.91 -11.12
N ASN A 144 -1.64 10.12 -10.83
CA ASN A 144 -0.37 10.57 -11.41
C ASN A 144 0.82 9.73 -10.91
N VAL A 145 0.85 9.33 -9.65
CA VAL A 145 1.87 8.40 -9.12
C VAL A 145 1.83 7.06 -9.86
N ILE A 146 0.64 6.48 -10.08
CA ILE A 146 0.48 5.25 -10.86
C ILE A 146 0.97 5.45 -12.31
N SER A 147 0.66 6.59 -12.93
CA SER A 147 1.12 6.92 -14.27
C SER A 147 2.64 7.07 -14.36
N ILE A 148 3.28 7.61 -13.34
CA ILE A 148 4.75 7.69 -13.24
C ILE A 148 5.35 6.28 -13.10
N LEU A 149 4.75 5.41 -12.29
CA LEU A 149 5.15 4.01 -12.16
C LEU A 149 4.99 3.25 -13.48
N ASN A 150 3.90 3.51 -14.22
CA ASN A 150 3.69 2.93 -15.55
C ASN A 150 4.78 3.30 -16.56
N GLN A 151 5.49 4.42 -16.37
CA GLN A 151 6.57 4.86 -17.24
C GLN A 151 7.94 4.25 -16.89
N GLN A 152 8.04 3.50 -15.80
CA GLN A 152 9.29 2.89 -15.39
C GLN A 152 9.72 1.83 -16.41
N LYS A 153 11.04 1.73 -16.64
CA LYS A 153 11.62 0.76 -17.57
C LYS A 153 11.73 -0.65 -16.97
N HIS A 154 11.92 -0.74 -15.67
CA HIS A 154 11.96 -2.02 -14.97
C HIS A 154 10.55 -2.59 -14.81
N PRO A 155 10.40 -3.91 -14.85
CA PRO A 155 9.11 -4.57 -14.67
C PRO A 155 8.53 -4.33 -13.27
N ILE A 156 7.22 -4.08 -13.21
CA ILE A 156 6.48 -3.89 -11.95
C ILE A 156 5.23 -4.78 -11.99
N VAL A 157 4.89 -5.37 -10.86
CA VAL A 157 3.62 -6.10 -10.67
C VAL A 157 2.61 -5.19 -10.00
N PHE A 158 1.41 -5.05 -10.55
CA PHE A 158 0.31 -4.31 -9.95
C PHE A 158 -0.76 -5.28 -9.46
N LEU A 159 -0.98 -5.32 -8.14
CA LEU A 159 -2.03 -6.12 -7.49
C LEU A 159 -3.24 -5.21 -7.25
N LEU A 160 -4.27 -5.39 -8.06
CA LEU A 160 -5.48 -4.58 -8.06
C LEU A 160 -6.64 -5.37 -7.48
N TRP A 161 -7.01 -5.10 -6.23
CA TRP A 161 -8.01 -5.86 -5.51
C TRP A 161 -9.31 -5.07 -5.33
N GLY A 162 -10.37 -5.56 -5.99
CA GLY A 162 -11.71 -4.96 -5.98
C GLY A 162 -11.89 -3.87 -7.03
N LYS A 163 -13.15 -3.50 -7.26
CA LYS A 163 -13.56 -2.62 -8.38
C LYS A 163 -12.84 -1.26 -8.42
N GLN A 164 -12.60 -0.64 -7.27
CA GLN A 164 -11.95 0.68 -7.23
C GLN A 164 -10.49 0.61 -7.68
N ALA A 165 -9.76 -0.42 -7.24
CA ALA A 165 -8.39 -0.66 -7.69
C ALA A 165 -8.37 -1.12 -9.17
N GLU A 166 -9.29 -1.97 -9.58
CA GLU A 166 -9.43 -2.45 -10.97
C GLU A 166 -9.56 -1.29 -11.97
N LEU A 167 -10.29 -0.21 -11.64
CA LEU A 167 -10.41 0.98 -12.50
C LEU A 167 -9.06 1.62 -12.82
N LYS A 168 -8.06 1.45 -11.96
CA LYS A 168 -6.71 1.99 -12.17
C LYS A 168 -5.91 1.22 -13.23
N LYS A 169 -6.40 0.04 -13.68
CA LYS A 169 -5.80 -0.71 -14.80
C LYS A 169 -5.65 0.15 -16.06
N GLU A 170 -6.58 1.06 -16.31
CA GLU A 170 -6.54 1.92 -17.49
C GLU A 170 -5.31 2.86 -17.52
N LEU A 171 -4.71 3.12 -16.35
CA LEU A 171 -3.48 3.92 -16.23
C LEU A 171 -2.21 3.09 -16.47
N ILE A 172 -2.33 1.75 -16.52
CA ILE A 172 -1.21 0.82 -16.63
C ILE A 172 -1.20 0.22 -18.04
N THR A 173 -0.55 0.89 -18.96
CA THR A 173 -0.53 0.55 -20.39
C THR A 173 0.79 -0.07 -20.85
N ASN A 174 1.85 0.03 -20.03
CA ASN A 174 3.16 -0.51 -20.34
C ASN A 174 3.14 -2.04 -20.23
N THR A 175 3.37 -2.72 -21.34
CA THR A 175 3.33 -4.19 -21.45
C THR A 175 4.48 -4.91 -20.73
N ASN A 176 5.48 -4.17 -20.25
CA ASN A 176 6.54 -4.73 -19.40
C ASN A 176 6.06 -4.99 -17.95
N HIS A 177 4.90 -4.47 -17.59
CA HIS A 177 4.32 -4.65 -16.26
C HIS A 177 3.30 -5.79 -16.25
N LEU A 178 3.18 -6.46 -15.11
CA LEU A 178 2.14 -7.46 -14.86
C LEU A 178 1.00 -6.82 -14.06
N VAL A 179 -0.24 -7.00 -14.52
CA VAL A 179 -1.43 -6.54 -13.79
C VAL A 179 -2.26 -7.76 -13.38
N LEU A 180 -2.39 -7.97 -12.09
CA LEU A 180 -3.20 -9.05 -11.50
C LEU A 180 -4.43 -8.45 -10.81
N ILE A 181 -5.61 -8.96 -11.15
CA ILE A 181 -6.90 -8.44 -10.69
C ILE A 181 -7.66 -9.54 -9.97
N SER A 182 -8.18 -9.22 -8.79
CA SER A 182 -9.10 -10.10 -8.06
C SER A 182 -10.16 -9.30 -7.31
N SER A 183 -11.11 -9.99 -6.66
CA SER A 183 -12.00 -9.31 -5.72
C SER A 183 -11.22 -8.80 -4.50
N HIS A 184 -11.82 -7.84 -3.77
CA HIS A 184 -11.19 -7.23 -2.60
C HIS A 184 -11.07 -8.25 -1.44
N PRO A 185 -9.98 -8.22 -0.64
CA PRO A 185 -9.76 -9.14 0.48
C PRO A 185 -10.71 -8.94 1.67
N SER A 186 -11.65 -8.00 1.61
CA SER A 186 -12.62 -7.79 2.69
C SER A 186 -13.47 -9.05 2.94
N PRO A 187 -13.97 -9.26 4.18
CA PRO A 187 -14.85 -10.40 4.49
C PRO A 187 -16.07 -10.51 3.58
N PHE A 188 -16.55 -9.39 3.02
CA PHE A 188 -17.71 -9.34 2.14
C PHE A 188 -17.46 -9.86 0.72
N SER A 189 -16.20 -9.92 0.28
CA SER A 189 -15.83 -10.21 -1.11
C SER A 189 -14.73 -11.26 -1.27
N ALA A 190 -13.93 -11.55 -0.25
CA ALA A 190 -12.76 -12.42 -0.38
C ALA A 190 -13.09 -13.80 -0.97
N ARG A 191 -14.25 -14.37 -0.63
CA ARG A 191 -14.73 -15.67 -1.18
C ARG A 191 -15.21 -15.60 -2.63
N ARG A 192 -15.27 -14.39 -3.23
CA ARG A 192 -15.73 -14.17 -4.60
C ARG A 192 -14.59 -14.06 -5.61
N GLY A 193 -13.39 -14.56 -5.25
CA GLY A 193 -12.24 -14.62 -6.15
C GLY A 193 -10.95 -13.97 -5.63
N PHE A 194 -10.88 -13.56 -4.34
CA PHE A 194 -9.60 -13.24 -3.72
C PHE A 194 -8.92 -14.52 -3.21
N PHE A 195 -9.63 -15.36 -2.48
CA PHE A 195 -9.08 -16.65 -2.08
C PHE A 195 -8.88 -17.56 -3.31
N GLY A 196 -7.66 -18.06 -3.46
CA GLY A 196 -7.22 -18.86 -4.60
C GLY A 196 -6.78 -18.02 -5.81
N CYS A 197 -6.58 -16.70 -5.66
CA CYS A 197 -6.09 -15.86 -6.75
C CYS A 197 -4.59 -16.07 -7.07
N ASN A 198 -3.84 -16.66 -6.15
CA ASN A 198 -2.40 -16.96 -6.30
C ASN A 198 -1.53 -15.74 -6.63
N HIS A 199 -1.94 -14.55 -6.26
CA HIS A 199 -1.27 -13.31 -6.66
C HIS A 199 0.14 -13.17 -6.09
N PHE A 200 0.42 -13.73 -4.92
CA PHE A 200 1.73 -13.63 -4.28
C PHE A 200 2.76 -14.53 -4.98
N LYS A 201 2.36 -15.75 -5.37
CA LYS A 201 3.18 -16.65 -6.20
C LYS A 201 3.40 -16.08 -7.59
N LEU A 202 2.31 -15.67 -8.27
CA LEU A 202 2.39 -15.10 -9.61
C LEU A 202 3.26 -13.85 -9.66
N ALA A 203 3.22 -13.01 -8.61
CA ALA A 203 4.11 -11.85 -8.49
C ALA A 203 5.57 -12.29 -8.42
N ASN A 204 5.91 -13.25 -7.58
CA ASN A 204 7.28 -13.75 -7.44
C ASN A 204 7.76 -14.49 -8.70
N GLU A 205 6.91 -15.31 -9.33
CA GLU A 205 7.22 -15.95 -10.62
C GLU A 205 7.58 -14.90 -11.67
N PHE A 206 6.79 -13.84 -11.80
CA PHE A 206 7.07 -12.74 -12.73
C PHE A 206 8.37 -11.99 -12.38
N LEU A 207 8.64 -11.74 -11.10
CA LEU A 207 9.89 -11.10 -10.68
C LEU A 207 11.09 -11.98 -11.04
N GLN A 208 11.01 -13.28 -10.78
CA GLN A 208 12.06 -14.24 -11.10
C GLN A 208 12.31 -14.33 -12.61
N GLU A 209 11.27 -14.40 -13.44
CA GLU A 209 11.36 -14.40 -14.91
C GLU A 209 12.07 -13.15 -15.46
N ASN A 210 11.98 -12.04 -14.73
CA ASN A 210 12.62 -10.77 -15.07
C ASN A 210 13.96 -10.52 -14.35
N ASN A 211 14.54 -11.55 -13.72
CA ASN A 211 15.80 -11.48 -12.96
C ASN A 211 15.78 -10.45 -11.81
N LEU A 212 14.63 -10.26 -11.19
CA LEU A 212 14.43 -9.45 -9.99
C LEU A 212 14.35 -10.35 -8.76
N GLU A 213 14.79 -9.84 -7.61
CA GLU A 213 14.63 -10.55 -6.34
C GLU A 213 13.15 -10.70 -5.99
N GLU A 214 12.75 -11.89 -5.59
CA GLU A 214 11.43 -12.20 -5.06
C GLU A 214 11.13 -11.42 -3.78
N ILE A 215 9.85 -11.27 -3.49
CA ILE A 215 9.39 -10.72 -2.20
C ILE A 215 9.25 -11.87 -1.20
N ASP A 216 9.87 -11.72 -0.05
CA ASP A 216 9.56 -12.57 1.11
C ASP A 216 8.28 -12.04 1.77
N TRP A 217 7.19 -12.75 1.54
CA TRP A 217 5.87 -12.38 2.05
C TRP A 217 5.66 -12.71 3.53
N ARG A 218 6.66 -13.32 4.20
CA ARG A 218 6.59 -13.56 5.65
C ARG A 218 6.70 -12.25 6.42
N ILE A 219 5.90 -12.13 7.47
CA ILE A 219 6.09 -11.10 8.49
C ILE A 219 6.81 -11.77 9.65
N ASN A 220 8.06 -11.39 9.88
CA ASN A 220 8.80 -11.86 11.03
C ASN A 220 8.20 -11.22 12.28
N SER A 221 7.69 -12.05 13.18
CA SER A 221 7.36 -11.59 14.53
C SER A 221 8.61 -10.98 15.13
N SER A 222 8.56 -9.72 15.53
CA SER A 222 9.65 -9.12 16.30
C SER A 222 9.93 -10.05 17.47
N ASN A 223 11.14 -10.57 17.56
CA ASN A 223 11.60 -11.44 18.65
C ASN A 223 11.24 -10.79 20.00
N LYS A 224 10.14 -11.21 20.61
CA LYS A 224 9.92 -10.97 22.02
C LYS A 224 10.99 -11.75 22.76
N GLY A 225 12.10 -11.03 23.07
CA GLY A 225 13.05 -11.38 24.10
C GLY A 225 13.58 -12.82 24.01
N GLN A 226 14.76 -13.05 23.44
CA GLN A 226 15.70 -13.91 24.14
C GLN A 226 15.94 -13.31 25.53
N GLN A 227 15.12 -13.69 26.49
CA GLN A 227 15.56 -13.66 27.89
C GLN A 227 16.68 -14.68 27.97
N THR A 228 17.92 -14.20 27.91
CA THR A 228 19.09 -14.91 28.39
C THR A 228 18.81 -15.29 29.86
N LEU A 229 18.46 -16.54 30.05
CA LEU A 229 18.53 -17.17 31.36
C LEU A 229 20.02 -17.29 31.73
N PHE A 230 20.50 -16.38 32.56
CA PHE A 230 21.61 -16.58 33.48
C PHE A 230 21.28 -15.87 34.80
#